data_70c126a42b0f7d437ab42b3012d85228
#
_entry.id   70c126a42b0f7d437ab42b3012d85228
#
_cell.length_a   1.000
_cell.length_b   1.000
_cell.length_c   1.000
_cell.angle_alpha   90.00
_cell.angle_beta   90.00
_cell.angle_gamma   90.00
#
_symmetry.space_group_name_H-M   'P 1'
#
loop_
_entity.id
_entity.type
_entity.pdbx_description
1 polymer ?
#
loop_
_entity_poly.entity_id
_entity_poly.type
_entity_poly.pdbx_seq_one_letter_code
_entity_poly.pdbx_strand_id
1 'polypeptide(L)'
;MNHAHNVQFLSAWFRNPRQAGALLPSGASLAQAMAAPVDPGRGLVIELGVGTGAITRALIARGVTPEQLILVEKDPALFGEMERRFPGVVALQGDAAHLGRLLARAGAGRPGTLVSSLPLLSMSRRQRLRVLIQMFSSLGVGGVLVQFTYSPLPPIPDVLAVALGVAGTRVARVFSNLPPAAVWVYRVCHPRSTVEKSKT
;
A
#
# COMPACT_ATOMS: atom_id res chain seq x y z
N MET A 1 1.50 -27.30 8.94
CA MET A 1 0.35 -26.46 9.32
C MET A 1 0.07 -25.52 8.15
N ASN A 2 -1.16 -25.58 7.60
CA ASN A 2 -1.51 -25.23 6.23
C ASN A 2 -1.46 -23.72 5.91
N HIS A 3 -0.49 -23.30 5.08
CA HIS A 3 -0.42 -21.96 4.46
C HIS A 3 -1.70 -21.60 3.65
N ALA A 4 -2.40 -22.60 3.11
CA ALA A 4 -3.63 -22.40 2.33
C ALA A 4 -4.80 -21.85 3.17
N HIS A 5 -4.95 -22.26 4.44
CA HIS A 5 -6.03 -21.79 5.31
C HIS A 5 -5.90 -20.32 5.70
N ASN A 6 -4.68 -19.84 5.93
CA ASN A 6 -4.44 -18.42 6.27
C ASN A 6 -4.72 -17.48 5.09
N VAL A 7 -4.44 -17.91 3.86
CA VAL A 7 -4.70 -17.12 2.65
C VAL A 7 -6.20 -17.00 2.39
N GLN A 8 -6.98 -18.06 2.63
CA GLN A 8 -8.45 -18.03 2.48
C GLN A 8 -9.12 -17.14 3.53
N PHE A 9 -8.68 -17.19 4.78
CA PHE A 9 -9.21 -16.35 5.84
C PHE A 9 -8.94 -14.85 5.56
N LEU A 10 -7.74 -14.53 5.09
CA LEU A 10 -7.37 -13.17 4.72
C LEU A 10 -8.13 -12.66 3.50
N SER A 11 -8.38 -13.52 2.51
CA SER A 11 -9.19 -13.15 1.33
C SER A 11 -10.66 -12.89 1.69
N ALA A 12 -11.22 -13.61 2.67
CA ALA A 12 -12.56 -13.39 3.19
C ALA A 12 -12.65 -12.07 3.98
N TRP A 13 -11.62 -11.75 4.76
CA TRP A 13 -11.51 -10.50 5.52
C TRP A 13 -11.43 -9.27 4.60
N PHE A 14 -10.66 -9.36 3.50
CA PHE A 14 -10.60 -8.30 2.48
C PHE A 14 -11.88 -8.20 1.64
N ARG A 15 -12.65 -9.29 1.49
CA ARG A 15 -13.94 -9.26 0.75
C ARG A 15 -15.10 -8.69 1.55
N ASN A 16 -15.04 -8.73 2.89
CA ASN A 16 -16.10 -8.24 3.77
C ASN A 16 -15.53 -7.36 4.92
N PRO A 17 -14.94 -6.20 4.62
CA PRO A 17 -14.41 -5.30 5.65
C PRO A 17 -15.49 -4.80 6.63
N ARG A 18 -16.76 -4.80 6.20
CA ARG A 18 -17.90 -4.42 7.04
C ARG A 18 -18.23 -5.46 8.13
N GLN A 19 -17.97 -6.75 7.90
CA GLN A 19 -18.21 -7.82 8.88
C GLN A 19 -17.06 -7.94 9.88
N ALA A 20 -15.88 -7.45 9.56
CA ALA A 20 -14.71 -7.50 10.43
C ALA A 20 -14.64 -6.38 11.47
N GLY A 21 -15.74 -5.66 11.71
CA GLY A 21 -15.86 -4.65 12.76
C GLY A 21 -14.77 -3.58 12.70
N ALA A 22 -15.08 -2.44 12.11
CA ALA A 22 -14.18 -1.31 11.82
C ALA A 22 -13.46 -0.69 13.04
N LEU A 23 -13.60 -1.26 14.23
CA LEU A 23 -13.13 -0.69 15.52
C LEU A 23 -12.44 -1.72 16.43
N LEU A 24 -11.98 -2.86 15.89
CA LEU A 24 -11.16 -3.72 16.74
C LEU A 24 -9.82 -3.01 17.03
N PRO A 25 -9.37 -3.02 18.31
CA PRO A 25 -8.08 -2.42 18.71
C PRO A 25 -6.91 -2.88 17.84
N SER A 26 -6.96 -4.10 17.33
CA SER A 26 -6.01 -4.68 16.40
C SER A 26 -5.88 -3.89 15.09
N GLY A 27 -6.98 -3.44 14.50
CA GLY A 27 -6.96 -2.64 13.27
C GLY A 27 -6.32 -1.26 13.47
N ALA A 28 -6.55 -0.63 14.62
CA ALA A 28 -5.95 0.66 14.97
C ALA A 28 -4.44 0.55 15.18
N SER A 29 -3.98 -0.50 15.89
CA SER A 29 -2.55 -0.73 16.12
C SER A 29 -1.79 -0.97 14.81
N LEU A 30 -2.36 -1.73 13.87
CA LEU A 30 -1.76 -1.94 12.56
C LEU A 30 -1.73 -0.63 11.75
N ALA A 31 -2.81 0.15 11.76
CA ALA A 31 -2.88 1.42 11.06
C ALA A 31 -1.81 2.41 11.58
N GLN A 32 -1.63 2.50 12.89
CA GLN A 32 -0.56 3.29 13.50
C GLN A 32 0.82 2.79 13.10
N ALA A 33 1.06 1.48 13.14
CA ALA A 33 2.33 0.89 12.71
C ALA A 33 2.63 1.14 11.23
N MET A 34 1.60 1.19 10.37
CA MET A 34 1.73 1.53 8.94
C MET A 34 2.00 3.02 8.71
N ALA A 35 1.43 3.90 9.52
CA ALA A 35 1.65 5.34 9.42
C ALA A 35 2.99 5.78 10.05
N ALA A 36 3.50 5.07 11.05
CA ALA A 36 4.71 5.44 11.80
C ALA A 36 5.95 5.72 10.92
N PRO A 37 6.27 4.92 9.88
CA PRO A 37 7.42 5.17 9.01
C PRO A 37 7.18 6.28 7.96
N VAL A 38 5.98 6.85 7.88
CA VAL A 38 5.66 7.93 6.93
C VAL A 38 6.19 9.26 7.47
N ASP A 39 6.96 9.94 6.64
CA ASP A 39 7.46 11.28 6.88
C ASP A 39 6.65 12.28 6.04
N PRO A 40 5.80 13.14 6.65
CA PRO A 40 5.01 14.14 5.92
C PRO A 40 5.87 15.15 5.14
N GLY A 41 7.10 15.38 5.58
CA GLY A 41 8.06 16.28 4.90
C GLY A 41 8.53 15.76 3.53
N ARG A 42 8.23 14.50 3.19
CA ARG A 42 8.57 13.91 1.88
C ARG A 42 7.58 14.21 0.77
N GLY A 43 6.60 15.08 1.01
CA GLY A 43 5.61 15.51 0.04
C GLY A 43 4.46 14.51 -0.12
N LEU A 44 4.07 14.22 -1.38
CA LEU A 44 2.87 13.47 -1.68
C LEU A 44 2.91 12.03 -1.14
N VAL A 45 1.86 11.65 -0.43
CA VAL A 45 1.60 10.32 0.10
C VAL A 45 0.41 9.70 -0.63
N ILE A 46 0.53 8.46 -1.06
CA ILE A 46 -0.59 7.74 -1.70
C ILE A 46 -0.91 6.49 -0.88
N GLU A 47 -2.18 6.35 -0.50
CA GLU A 47 -2.70 5.14 0.12
C GLU A 47 -3.39 4.26 -0.93
N LEU A 48 -3.01 2.99 -0.99
CA LEU A 48 -3.57 2.00 -1.91
C LEU A 48 -4.40 0.97 -1.17
N GLY A 49 -5.69 0.87 -1.51
CA GLY A 49 -6.64 -0.02 -0.86
C GLY A 49 -7.10 0.55 0.48
N VAL A 50 -7.85 1.63 0.45
CA VAL A 50 -8.24 2.42 1.64
C VAL A 50 -9.15 1.64 2.59
N GLY A 51 -10.04 0.82 2.04
CA GLY A 51 -10.96 0.00 2.82
C GLY A 51 -11.79 0.84 3.81
N THR A 52 -11.66 0.57 5.11
CA THR A 52 -12.39 1.30 6.16
C THR A 52 -11.80 2.67 6.51
N GLY A 53 -10.68 3.07 5.90
CA GLY A 53 -9.99 4.33 6.17
C GLY A 53 -9.25 4.36 7.52
N ALA A 54 -8.89 3.21 8.08
CA ALA A 54 -8.14 3.16 9.34
C ALA A 54 -6.71 3.72 9.18
N ILE A 55 -6.05 3.36 8.08
CA ILE A 55 -4.71 3.86 7.76
C ILE A 55 -4.78 5.33 7.37
N THR A 56 -5.79 5.76 6.61
CA THR A 56 -6.03 7.16 6.28
C THR A 56 -6.08 8.04 7.54
N ARG A 57 -6.89 7.63 8.55
CA ARG A 57 -6.94 8.36 9.84
C ARG A 57 -5.59 8.40 10.55
N ALA A 58 -4.84 7.30 10.53
CA ALA A 58 -3.53 7.24 11.15
C ALA A 58 -2.50 8.13 10.42
N LEU A 59 -2.57 8.23 9.09
CA LEU A 59 -1.73 9.14 8.28
C LEU A 59 -2.03 10.60 8.60
N ILE A 60 -3.31 10.98 8.67
CA ILE A 60 -3.72 12.35 9.06
C ILE A 60 -3.27 12.65 10.50
N ALA A 61 -3.46 11.73 11.43
CA ALA A 61 -2.99 11.89 12.81
C ALA A 61 -1.44 11.98 12.90
N ARG A 62 -0.72 11.42 11.92
CA ARG A 62 0.74 11.50 11.78
C ARG A 62 1.21 12.87 11.26
N GLY A 63 0.29 13.71 10.76
CA GLY A 63 0.59 15.03 10.22
C GLY A 63 0.60 15.11 8.70
N VAL A 64 0.16 14.06 7.99
CA VAL A 64 -0.08 14.15 6.53
C VAL A 64 -1.32 15.01 6.30
N THR A 65 -1.17 16.11 5.57
CA THR A 65 -2.30 16.99 5.29
C THR A 65 -3.18 16.44 4.17
N PRO A 66 -4.47 16.85 4.08
CA PRO A 66 -5.36 16.42 2.99
C PRO A 66 -4.78 16.68 1.60
N GLU A 67 -4.09 17.80 1.41
CA GLU A 67 -3.49 18.21 0.14
C GLU A 67 -2.30 17.33 -0.27
N GLN A 68 -1.66 16.69 0.72
CA GLN A 68 -0.56 15.76 0.51
C GLN A 68 -1.03 14.31 0.33
N LEU A 69 -2.32 14.02 0.50
CA LEU A 69 -2.82 12.66 0.53
C LEU A 69 -3.69 12.36 -0.71
N ILE A 70 -3.36 11.27 -1.40
CA ILE A 70 -4.20 10.69 -2.44
C ILE A 70 -4.63 9.30 -2.00
N LEU A 71 -5.92 9.03 -2.08
CA LEU A 71 -6.53 7.75 -1.76
C LEU A 71 -6.91 7.01 -3.04
N VAL A 72 -6.48 5.76 -3.17
CA VAL A 72 -6.82 4.91 -4.32
C VAL A 72 -7.60 3.69 -3.84
N GLU A 73 -8.84 3.56 -4.29
CA GLU A 73 -9.71 2.43 -3.96
C GLU A 73 -10.36 1.88 -5.22
N LYS A 74 -10.39 0.55 -5.34
CA LYS A 74 -10.95 -0.14 -6.49
C LYS A 74 -12.45 -0.39 -6.37
N ASP A 75 -12.92 -0.70 -5.15
CA ASP A 75 -14.32 -0.99 -4.88
C ASP A 75 -15.15 0.30 -4.90
N PRO A 76 -16.18 0.41 -5.78
CA PRO A 76 -16.95 1.64 -5.91
C PRO A 76 -17.77 1.98 -4.65
N ALA A 77 -18.18 1.00 -3.86
CA ALA A 77 -18.94 1.24 -2.64
C ALA A 77 -18.04 1.81 -1.53
N LEU A 78 -16.81 1.25 -1.38
CA LEU A 78 -15.80 1.77 -0.46
C LEU A 78 -15.31 3.14 -0.91
N PHE A 79 -15.14 3.35 -2.23
CA PHE A 79 -14.76 4.64 -2.79
C PHE A 79 -15.77 5.74 -2.42
N GLY A 80 -17.06 5.55 -2.67
CA GLY A 80 -18.08 6.55 -2.31
C GLY A 80 -18.24 6.79 -0.81
N GLU A 81 -17.92 5.80 0.04
CA GLU A 81 -17.86 5.98 1.48
C GLU A 81 -16.64 6.82 1.91
N MET A 82 -15.49 6.60 1.26
CA MET A 82 -14.25 7.30 1.51
C MET A 82 -14.35 8.81 1.18
N GLU A 83 -14.93 9.18 0.02
CA GLU A 83 -15.13 10.58 -0.36
C GLU A 83 -15.95 11.36 0.68
N ARG A 84 -16.99 10.73 1.22
CA ARG A 84 -17.81 11.35 2.27
C ARG A 84 -17.08 11.47 3.62
N ARG A 85 -16.20 10.52 3.91
CA ARG A 85 -15.52 10.42 5.21
C ARG A 85 -14.26 11.30 5.32
N PHE A 86 -13.60 11.56 4.20
CA PHE A 86 -12.36 12.34 4.14
C PHE A 86 -12.49 13.51 3.16
N PRO A 87 -13.35 14.51 3.46
CA PRO A 87 -13.52 15.67 2.61
C PRO A 87 -12.19 16.44 2.51
N GLY A 88 -11.86 16.91 1.30
CA GLY A 88 -10.61 17.63 1.03
C GLY A 88 -9.42 16.74 0.65
N VAL A 89 -9.53 15.41 0.81
CA VAL A 89 -8.52 14.46 0.31
C VAL A 89 -8.85 14.07 -1.14
N VAL A 90 -7.86 14.05 -2.00
CA VAL A 90 -8.03 13.59 -3.39
C VAL A 90 -8.29 12.08 -3.40
N ALA A 91 -9.42 11.68 -3.94
CA ALA A 91 -9.82 10.28 -4.06
C ALA A 91 -9.84 9.85 -5.53
N LEU A 92 -9.25 8.69 -5.83
CA LEU A 92 -9.17 8.12 -7.17
C LEU A 92 -9.77 6.71 -7.16
N GLN A 93 -10.84 6.51 -7.91
CA GLN A 93 -11.40 5.18 -8.12
C GLN A 93 -10.58 4.44 -9.17
N GLY A 94 -9.99 3.29 -8.82
CA GLY A 94 -9.28 2.48 -9.78
C GLY A 94 -8.41 1.38 -9.20
N ASP A 95 -7.86 0.58 -10.13
CA ASP A 95 -6.97 -0.54 -9.80
C ASP A 95 -5.52 -0.07 -9.71
N ALA A 96 -4.84 -0.39 -8.60
CA ALA A 96 -3.42 -0.10 -8.40
C ALA A 96 -2.50 -0.69 -9.49
N ALA A 97 -2.98 -1.71 -10.22
CA ALA A 97 -2.29 -2.23 -11.41
C ALA A 97 -2.20 -1.20 -12.56
N HIS A 98 -2.87 -0.06 -12.44
CA HIS A 98 -2.87 1.05 -13.39
C HIS A 98 -2.52 2.39 -12.69
N LEU A 99 -1.81 2.35 -11.56
CA LEU A 99 -1.53 3.52 -10.71
C LEU A 99 -0.95 4.70 -11.49
N GLY A 100 0.07 4.47 -12.31
CA GLY A 100 0.68 5.56 -13.11
C GLY A 100 -0.32 6.30 -14.00
N ARG A 101 -1.29 5.59 -14.59
CA ARG A 101 -2.36 6.20 -15.40
C ARG A 101 -3.35 6.98 -14.53
N LEU A 102 -3.70 6.48 -13.34
CA LEU A 102 -4.58 7.17 -12.40
C LEU A 102 -3.95 8.49 -11.97
N LEU A 103 -2.68 8.47 -11.57
CA LEU A 103 -1.95 9.67 -11.15
C LEU A 103 -1.81 10.69 -12.28
N ALA A 104 -1.49 10.24 -13.51
CA ALA A 104 -1.38 11.12 -14.67
C ALA A 104 -2.72 11.81 -14.99
N ARG A 105 -3.84 11.10 -14.91
CA ARG A 105 -5.19 11.68 -15.11
C ARG A 105 -5.58 12.68 -14.03
N ALA A 106 -5.10 12.48 -12.81
CA ALA A 106 -5.32 13.39 -11.69
C ALA A 106 -4.36 14.59 -11.69
N GLY A 107 -3.42 14.68 -12.64
CA GLY A 107 -2.38 15.70 -12.62
C GLY A 107 -1.46 15.59 -11.41
N ALA A 108 -1.40 14.43 -10.75
CA ALA A 108 -0.65 14.26 -9.53
C ALA A 108 0.86 14.18 -9.81
N GLY A 109 1.62 14.84 -8.96
CA GLY A 109 3.07 14.75 -8.95
C GLY A 109 3.57 13.37 -8.50
N ARG A 110 4.90 13.20 -8.53
CA ARG A 110 5.53 11.96 -8.07
C ARG A 110 5.45 11.86 -6.54
N PRO A 111 4.93 10.74 -5.99
CA PRO A 111 4.85 10.57 -4.55
C PRO A 111 6.22 10.30 -3.92
N GLY A 112 6.42 10.81 -2.70
CA GLY A 112 7.54 10.44 -1.84
C GLY A 112 7.30 9.13 -1.11
N THR A 113 6.01 8.82 -0.83
CA THR A 113 5.63 7.62 -0.09
C THR A 113 4.36 6.98 -0.65
N LEU A 114 4.38 5.65 -0.77
CA LEU A 114 3.20 4.81 -0.96
C LEU A 114 2.92 4.02 0.32
N VAL A 115 1.68 3.97 0.75
CA VAL A 115 1.22 3.11 1.86
C VAL A 115 0.20 2.14 1.29
N SER A 116 0.49 0.84 1.35
CA SER A 116 -0.33 -0.17 0.69
C SER A 116 -0.90 -1.19 1.68
N SER A 117 -2.20 -1.33 1.68
CA SER A 117 -2.92 -2.40 2.35
C SER A 117 -3.32 -3.55 1.40
N LEU A 118 -2.84 -3.53 0.17
CA LEU A 118 -3.19 -4.55 -0.81
C LEU A 118 -2.67 -5.93 -0.41
N PRO A 119 -3.47 -7.00 -0.61
CA PRO A 119 -3.12 -8.36 -0.23
C PRO A 119 -2.16 -9.00 -1.24
N LEU A 120 -0.92 -8.52 -1.32
CA LEU A 120 0.06 -8.91 -2.35
C LEU A 120 0.27 -10.43 -2.43
N LEU A 121 0.26 -11.13 -1.29
CA LEU A 121 0.47 -12.58 -1.27
C LEU A 121 -0.73 -13.40 -1.76
N SER A 122 -1.93 -12.80 -1.76
CA SER A 122 -3.16 -13.42 -2.28
C SER A 122 -3.36 -13.18 -3.78
N MET A 123 -2.55 -12.31 -4.38
CA MET A 123 -2.60 -12.04 -5.81
C MET A 123 -1.89 -13.13 -6.62
N SER A 124 -2.36 -13.38 -7.84
CA SER A 124 -1.60 -14.18 -8.80
C SER A 124 -0.22 -13.53 -9.06
N ARG A 125 0.76 -14.35 -9.45
CA ARG A 125 2.12 -13.84 -9.75
C ARG A 125 2.11 -12.67 -10.74
N ARG A 126 1.28 -12.77 -11.79
CA ARG A 126 1.17 -11.72 -12.83
C ARG A 126 0.55 -10.43 -12.28
N GLN A 127 -0.51 -10.52 -11.49
CA GLN A 127 -1.15 -9.36 -10.86
C GLN A 127 -0.20 -8.69 -9.88
N ARG A 128 0.42 -9.46 -8.99
CA ARG A 128 1.38 -8.95 -8.00
C ARG A 128 2.53 -8.21 -8.67
N LEU A 129 3.16 -8.81 -9.71
CA LEU A 129 4.25 -8.18 -10.43
C LEU A 129 3.81 -6.87 -11.09
N ARG A 130 2.64 -6.85 -11.74
CA ARG A 130 2.09 -5.63 -12.35
C ARG A 130 1.88 -4.52 -11.33
N VAL A 131 1.27 -4.83 -10.18
CA VAL A 131 1.04 -3.85 -9.11
C VAL A 131 2.38 -3.33 -8.56
N LEU A 132 3.34 -4.21 -8.26
CA LEU A 132 4.66 -3.80 -7.76
C LEU A 132 5.40 -2.93 -8.76
N ILE A 133 5.34 -3.26 -10.05
CA ILE A 133 5.93 -2.42 -11.11
C ILE A 133 5.31 -1.03 -11.09
N GLN A 134 3.99 -0.92 -11.00
CA GLN A 134 3.30 0.36 -10.96
C GLN A 134 3.65 1.16 -9.70
N MET A 135 3.70 0.52 -8.54
CA MET A 135 4.10 1.16 -7.29
C MET A 135 5.51 1.77 -7.39
N PHE A 136 6.50 0.94 -7.75
CA PHE A 136 7.89 1.41 -7.76
C PHE A 136 8.23 2.32 -8.94
N SER A 137 7.54 2.20 -10.08
CA SER A 137 7.68 3.17 -11.18
C SER A 137 7.07 4.53 -10.85
N SER A 138 6.08 4.59 -9.97
CA SER A 138 5.50 5.86 -9.50
C SER A 138 6.39 6.55 -8.48
N LEU A 139 7.19 5.79 -7.71
CA LEU A 139 8.17 6.33 -6.77
C LEU A 139 9.46 6.76 -7.48
N GLY A 140 10.09 7.82 -6.99
CA GLY A 140 11.46 8.20 -7.38
C GLY A 140 12.53 7.49 -6.55
N VAL A 141 13.80 7.71 -6.86
CA VAL A 141 14.92 7.28 -6.01
C VAL A 141 14.74 7.83 -4.61
N GLY A 142 14.97 7.00 -3.60
CA GLY A 142 14.70 7.32 -2.21
C GLY A 142 13.22 7.26 -1.81
N GLY A 143 12.30 7.09 -2.77
CA GLY A 143 10.87 6.90 -2.49
C GLY A 143 10.61 5.63 -1.66
N VAL A 144 9.53 5.64 -0.91
CA VAL A 144 9.24 4.64 0.13
C VAL A 144 7.90 3.95 -0.15
N LEU A 145 7.88 2.61 -0.09
CA LEU A 145 6.66 1.82 0.02
C LEU A 145 6.56 1.24 1.43
N VAL A 146 5.46 1.53 2.12
CA VAL A 146 5.07 0.85 3.36
C VAL A 146 4.04 -0.21 3.05
N GLN A 147 4.31 -1.47 3.41
CA GLN A 147 3.44 -2.61 3.14
C GLN A 147 3.35 -3.51 4.36
N PHE A 148 2.17 -4.02 4.69
CA PHE A 148 2.06 -5.04 5.72
C PHE A 148 1.84 -6.45 5.16
N THR A 149 2.09 -7.43 6.00
CA THR A 149 1.77 -8.84 5.73
C THR A 149 1.44 -9.58 7.03
N TYR A 150 0.57 -10.58 6.92
CA TYR A 150 0.35 -11.56 8.00
C TYR A 150 1.23 -12.81 7.83
N SER A 151 2.06 -12.84 6.79
CA SER A 151 3.04 -13.92 6.59
C SER A 151 4.29 -13.67 7.44
N PRO A 152 4.95 -14.71 7.95
CA PRO A 152 6.28 -14.59 8.55
C PRO A 152 7.34 -14.16 7.53
N LEU A 153 7.09 -14.39 6.24
CA LEU A 153 7.97 -14.03 5.13
C LEU A 153 7.69 -12.60 4.64
N PRO A 154 8.69 -11.95 4.00
CA PRO A 154 8.51 -10.63 3.41
C PRO A 154 7.42 -10.65 2.32
N PRO A 155 6.58 -9.60 2.20
CA PRO A 155 5.56 -9.50 1.16
C PRO A 155 6.15 -9.43 -0.26
N ILE A 156 7.38 -8.95 -0.38
CA ILE A 156 8.16 -8.95 -1.62
C ILE A 156 9.42 -9.80 -1.37
N PRO A 157 9.57 -10.95 -2.02
CA PRO A 157 10.76 -11.79 -1.88
C PRO A 157 12.05 -11.04 -2.29
N ASP A 158 13.17 -11.34 -1.64
CA ASP A 158 14.43 -10.63 -1.83
C ASP A 158 14.90 -10.63 -3.31
N VAL A 159 14.78 -11.76 -4.00
CA VAL A 159 15.09 -11.85 -5.43
C VAL A 159 14.29 -10.85 -6.26
N LEU A 160 13.00 -10.67 -5.92
CA LEU A 160 12.15 -9.72 -6.61
C LEU A 160 12.45 -8.27 -6.18
N ALA A 161 12.79 -8.05 -4.92
CA ALA A 161 13.20 -6.73 -4.42
C ALA A 161 14.46 -6.24 -5.14
N VAL A 162 15.47 -7.09 -5.27
CA VAL A 162 16.70 -6.80 -6.04
C VAL A 162 16.37 -6.49 -7.50
N ALA A 163 15.56 -7.32 -8.16
CA ALA A 163 15.14 -7.10 -9.56
C ALA A 163 14.33 -5.80 -9.76
N LEU A 164 13.66 -5.31 -8.71
CA LEU A 164 12.92 -4.04 -8.72
C LEU A 164 13.79 -2.84 -8.30
N GLY A 165 15.06 -3.05 -7.91
CA GLY A 165 15.96 -1.99 -7.45
C GLY A 165 15.59 -1.41 -6.10
N VAL A 166 15.02 -2.23 -5.20
CA VAL A 166 14.53 -1.78 -3.89
C VAL A 166 15.15 -2.60 -2.75
N ALA A 167 15.33 -1.97 -1.60
CA ALA A 167 15.74 -2.61 -0.36
C ALA A 167 14.58 -2.64 0.64
N GLY A 168 14.32 -3.79 1.23
CA GLY A 168 13.23 -4.01 2.18
C GLY A 168 13.71 -4.24 3.60
N THR A 169 13.05 -3.62 4.58
CA THR A 169 13.32 -3.83 6.00
C THR A 169 12.01 -3.96 6.76
N ARG A 170 11.94 -4.94 7.66
CA ARG A 170 10.80 -5.06 8.59
C ARG A 170 10.97 -4.07 9.72
N VAL A 171 10.00 -3.15 9.88
CA VAL A 171 10.07 -2.06 10.85
C VAL A 171 9.18 -2.27 12.07
N ALA A 172 8.15 -3.13 11.96
CA ALA A 172 7.28 -3.42 13.10
C ALA A 172 6.68 -4.82 13.03
N ARG A 173 6.29 -5.33 14.20
CA ARG A 173 5.39 -6.48 14.39
C ARG A 173 4.22 -6.05 15.28
N VAL A 174 3.01 -6.35 14.85
CA VAL A 174 1.77 -6.00 15.56
C VAL A 174 1.13 -7.29 16.06
N PHE A 175 1.34 -7.59 17.35
CA PHE A 175 0.87 -8.82 17.99
C PHE A 175 -0.60 -8.75 18.40
N SER A 176 -1.17 -7.54 18.53
CA SER A 176 -2.60 -7.35 18.79
C SER A 176 -3.49 -7.79 17.61
N ASN A 177 -2.91 -8.03 16.44
CA ASN A 177 -3.60 -8.65 15.32
C ASN A 177 -3.55 -10.18 15.41
N LEU A 178 -4.64 -10.84 15.02
CA LEU A 178 -4.71 -12.29 14.94
C LEU A 178 -5.05 -12.70 13.49
N PRO A 179 -4.10 -13.29 12.73
CA PRO A 179 -2.69 -13.54 13.11
C PRO A 179 -1.87 -12.24 13.24
N PRO A 180 -0.71 -12.28 13.92
CA PRO A 180 0.19 -11.13 14.03
C PRO A 180 0.59 -10.59 12.66
N ALA A 181 0.59 -9.26 12.53
CA ALA A 181 1.01 -8.58 11.30
C ALA A 181 2.46 -8.09 11.40
N ALA A 182 3.14 -8.03 10.26
CA ALA A 182 4.45 -7.42 10.11
C ALA A 182 4.39 -6.26 9.13
N VAL A 183 4.98 -5.12 9.48
CA VAL A 183 5.11 -3.94 8.62
C VAL A 183 6.50 -3.88 8.03
N TRP A 184 6.56 -3.71 6.74
CA TRP A 184 7.78 -3.62 5.94
C TRP A 184 7.87 -2.27 5.24
N VAL A 185 9.08 -1.74 5.18
CA VAL A 185 9.43 -0.54 4.41
C VAL A 185 10.36 -0.94 3.29
N TYR A 186 10.01 -0.61 2.06
CA TYR A 186 10.84 -0.79 0.88
C TYR A 186 11.26 0.58 0.35
N ARG A 187 12.56 0.77 0.14
CA ARG A 187 13.13 2.02 -0.37
C ARG A 187 13.69 1.80 -1.77
N VAL A 188 13.38 2.69 -2.68
CA VAL A 188 13.94 2.67 -4.04
C VAL A 188 15.41 3.11 -3.98
N CYS A 189 16.32 2.20 -4.32
CA CYS A 189 17.78 2.42 -4.27
C CYS A 189 18.36 2.88 -5.62
N HIS A 190 17.85 2.29 -6.72
CA HIS A 190 18.29 2.61 -8.08
C HIS A 190 17.10 2.81 -9.00
N PRO A 191 17.15 3.77 -9.96
CA PRO A 191 16.14 3.86 -10.99
C PRO A 191 16.22 2.57 -11.83
N ARG A 192 15.06 2.02 -12.22
CA ARG A 192 15.05 1.00 -13.27
C ARG A 192 15.75 1.57 -14.50
N SER A 193 16.81 0.93 -14.94
CA SER A 193 17.34 1.19 -16.28
C SER A 193 16.19 0.93 -17.25
N THR A 194 15.73 1.97 -17.92
CA THR A 194 14.92 1.82 -19.13
C THR A 194 15.82 1.05 -20.07
N VAL A 195 15.52 -0.21 -20.33
CA VAL A 195 16.16 -0.95 -21.41
C VAL A 195 15.83 -0.16 -22.67
N GLU A 196 16.75 0.70 -23.09
CA GLU A 196 16.75 1.27 -24.41
C GLU A 196 16.68 0.10 -25.38
N LYS A 197 15.56 -0.03 -26.05
CA LYS A 197 15.48 -0.89 -27.23
C LYS A 197 16.44 -0.27 -28.23
N SER A 198 17.68 -0.78 -28.20
CA SER A 198 18.59 -0.59 -29.32
C SER A 198 17.87 -1.08 -30.58
N LYS A 199 17.41 -0.15 -31.39
CA LYS A 199 17.05 -0.41 -32.78
C LYS A 199 18.37 -0.55 -33.52
N THR A 200 18.70 -1.76 -33.87
CA THR A 200 19.61 -2.05 -35.00
C THR A 200 18.75 -2.64 -36.10
#